data_b03f73e124acb4c2398140ba185b53f1
#
_entry.id   b03f73e124acb4c2398140ba185b53f1
#
_cell.length_a   1.000
_cell.length_b   1.000
_cell.length_c   1.000
_cell.angle_alpha   90.00
_cell.angle_beta   90.00
_cell.angle_gamma   90.00
#
_symmetry.space_group_name_H-M   'P 1'
#
loop_
_entity.id
_entity.type
_entity.pdbx_description
1 polymer ?
#
loop_
_entity_poly.entity_id
_entity_poly.type
_entity_poly.pdbx_seq_one_letter_code
_entity_poly.pdbx_strand_id
1 'polypeptide(L)'
;KGAPEIVLGKCKEVVLDGRRVDAVEYRSTVEAQLLNYQNMAMRTLGFAFKIVEENEPNDCVELVSANDLNFLGVVAISDPIRPDVPAAVAKCQSAGIGIKIVTGDTPGTATEIARQIGLWNPETDTERNRITGVAFSELSDEEALDRVMDLKIMSRARPTDKQRLVQLLQQKGAVVAVTGDGTNDAPALNHAQVGLSMGTGTS
;
A
#
# COMPACT_ATOMS: atom_id res chain seq x y z
N LYS A 1 12.02 5.71 -17.86
CA LYS A 1 11.55 5.36 -16.50
C LYS A 1 10.19 4.69 -16.58
N GLY A 2 9.90 3.81 -15.66
CA GLY A 2 8.63 3.08 -15.61
C GLY A 2 8.59 2.02 -14.51
N ALA A 3 7.63 1.09 -14.60
CA ALA A 3 7.59 -0.07 -13.73
C ALA A 3 8.91 -0.85 -13.86
N PRO A 4 9.61 -1.12 -12.74
CA PRO A 4 10.96 -1.69 -12.78
C PRO A 4 11.04 -2.99 -13.57
N GLU A 5 10.04 -3.85 -13.46
CA GLU A 5 9.96 -5.15 -14.14
C GLU A 5 9.92 -4.96 -15.67
N ILE A 6 9.14 -3.95 -16.12
CA ILE A 6 9.03 -3.63 -17.55
C ILE A 6 10.32 -2.99 -18.06
N VAL A 7 10.89 -2.07 -17.27
CA VAL A 7 12.14 -1.39 -17.66
C VAL A 7 13.29 -2.39 -17.71
N LEU A 8 13.44 -3.24 -16.70
CA LEU A 8 14.48 -4.29 -16.66
C LEU A 8 14.32 -5.29 -17.83
N GLY A 9 13.08 -5.63 -18.19
CA GLY A 9 12.79 -6.51 -19.33
C GLY A 9 13.23 -5.95 -20.68
N LYS A 10 13.46 -4.64 -20.77
CA LYS A 10 13.96 -3.95 -21.98
C LYS A 10 15.47 -3.66 -21.94
N CYS A 11 16.17 -4.11 -20.90
CA CYS A 11 17.57 -3.85 -20.72
C CYS A 11 18.41 -5.06 -21.09
N LYS A 12 19.51 -4.81 -21.82
CA LYS A 12 20.55 -5.78 -22.13
C LYS A 12 21.61 -5.82 -21.04
N GLU A 13 21.90 -4.70 -20.43
CA GLU A 13 22.94 -4.53 -19.42
C GLU A 13 22.39 -3.85 -18.17
N VAL A 14 23.06 -4.12 -17.02
CA VAL A 14 22.84 -3.45 -15.74
C VAL A 14 24.10 -2.67 -15.38
N VAL A 15 23.97 -1.49 -14.85
CA VAL A 15 25.10 -0.66 -14.38
C VAL A 15 25.33 -0.96 -12.89
N LEU A 16 26.50 -1.54 -12.58
CA LEU A 16 26.94 -1.81 -11.22
C LEU A 16 28.29 -1.13 -10.99
N ASP A 17 28.37 -0.26 -10.01
CA ASP A 17 29.60 0.48 -9.68
C ASP A 17 30.28 1.14 -10.89
N GLY A 18 29.47 1.70 -11.79
CA GLY A 18 29.93 2.34 -13.02
C GLY A 18 30.36 1.37 -14.15
N ARG A 19 30.20 0.07 -13.95
CA ARG A 19 30.47 -0.95 -14.98
C ARG A 19 29.17 -1.51 -15.53
N ARG A 20 29.17 -1.85 -16.82
CA ARG A 20 28.05 -2.52 -17.47
C ARG A 20 28.29 -4.03 -17.44
N VAL A 21 27.29 -4.77 -16.98
CA VAL A 21 27.30 -6.23 -16.86
C VAL A 21 26.01 -6.77 -17.48
N ASP A 22 26.01 -8.03 -17.92
CA ASP A 22 24.87 -8.65 -18.57
C ASP A 22 23.65 -8.65 -17.63
N ALA A 23 22.51 -8.17 -18.13
CA ALA A 23 21.28 -8.08 -17.35
C ALA A 23 20.75 -9.46 -16.91
N VAL A 24 21.06 -10.53 -17.67
CA VAL A 24 20.61 -11.89 -17.36
C VAL A 24 21.21 -12.38 -16.03
N GLU A 25 22.50 -12.09 -15.78
CA GLU A 25 23.19 -12.51 -14.55
C GLU A 25 22.63 -11.85 -13.29
N TYR A 26 22.13 -10.61 -13.41
CA TYR A 26 21.67 -9.81 -12.26
C TYR A 26 20.17 -9.71 -12.14
N ARG A 27 19.40 -10.27 -13.09
CA ARG A 27 17.93 -10.20 -13.09
C ARG A 27 17.34 -10.70 -11.78
N SER A 28 17.74 -11.87 -11.32
CA SER A 28 17.23 -12.47 -10.08
C SER A 28 17.53 -11.62 -8.84
N THR A 29 18.69 -10.98 -8.81
CA THR A 29 19.07 -10.07 -7.69
C THR A 29 18.20 -8.83 -7.68
N VAL A 30 17.96 -8.21 -8.84
CA VAL A 30 17.09 -7.03 -8.95
C VAL A 30 15.65 -7.39 -8.59
N GLU A 31 15.14 -8.52 -9.08
CA GLU A 31 13.79 -9.00 -8.79
C GLU A 31 13.58 -9.29 -7.29
N ALA A 32 14.57 -9.92 -6.64
CA ALA A 32 14.55 -10.15 -5.20
C ALA A 32 14.52 -8.83 -4.40
N GLN A 33 15.31 -7.84 -4.84
CA GLN A 33 15.32 -6.52 -4.21
C GLN A 33 13.97 -5.78 -4.42
N LEU A 34 13.38 -5.89 -5.61
CA LEU A 34 12.05 -5.34 -5.88
C LEU A 34 10.98 -5.96 -4.99
N LEU A 35 11.00 -7.27 -4.84
CA LEU A 35 10.09 -7.99 -3.95
C LEU A 35 10.25 -7.51 -2.49
N ASN A 36 11.48 -7.29 -2.05
CA ASN A 36 11.75 -6.73 -0.72
C ASN A 36 11.13 -5.35 -0.54
N TYR A 37 11.31 -4.43 -1.50
CA TYR A 37 10.68 -3.11 -1.47
C TYR A 37 9.14 -3.18 -1.50
N GLN A 38 8.57 -4.10 -2.30
CA GLN A 38 7.13 -4.33 -2.34
C GLN A 38 6.59 -4.84 -1.00
N ASN A 39 7.32 -5.75 -0.34
CA ASN A 39 6.96 -6.25 0.99
C ASN A 39 7.03 -5.15 2.07
N MET A 40 7.89 -4.15 1.87
CA MET A 40 7.96 -2.94 2.71
C MET A 40 6.95 -1.86 2.31
N ALA A 41 6.00 -2.19 1.43
CA ALA A 41 4.97 -1.28 0.92
C ALA A 41 5.49 -0.04 0.17
N MET A 42 6.71 -0.11 -0.35
CA MET A 42 7.30 0.97 -1.12
C MET A 42 6.81 0.96 -2.58
N ARG A 43 6.55 2.13 -3.11
CA ARG A 43 6.37 2.30 -4.56
C ARG A 43 7.74 2.27 -5.23
N THR A 44 7.87 1.54 -6.32
CA THR A 44 9.15 1.40 -7.02
C THR A 44 9.08 2.01 -8.42
N LEU A 45 10.17 2.65 -8.83
CA LEU A 45 10.33 3.23 -10.15
C LEU A 45 11.71 2.83 -10.71
N GLY A 46 11.71 2.13 -11.84
CA GLY A 46 12.92 1.72 -12.53
C GLY A 46 13.41 2.78 -13.52
N PHE A 47 14.72 2.86 -13.67
CA PHE A 47 15.40 3.76 -14.59
C PHE A 47 16.36 3.00 -15.49
N ALA A 48 16.37 3.36 -16.75
CA ALA A 48 17.32 2.89 -17.74
C ALA A 48 17.68 4.04 -18.69
N PHE A 49 18.81 3.89 -19.37
CA PHE A 49 19.26 4.81 -20.40
C PHE A 49 19.84 4.06 -21.60
N LYS A 50 19.88 4.74 -22.73
CA LYS A 50 20.63 4.34 -23.92
C LYS A 50 21.52 5.50 -24.33
N ILE A 51 22.74 5.19 -24.77
CA ILE A 51 23.63 6.14 -25.43
C ILE A 51 23.24 6.09 -26.91
N VAL A 52 22.86 7.23 -27.47
CA VAL A 52 22.44 7.38 -28.88
C VAL A 52 23.59 8.04 -29.64
N GLU A 53 23.96 7.48 -30.78
CA GLU A 53 24.96 8.07 -31.66
C GLU A 53 24.30 9.16 -32.55
N GLU A 54 25.10 10.13 -33.03
CA GLU A 54 24.58 11.27 -33.81
C GLU A 54 23.76 10.89 -35.05
N ASN A 55 23.93 9.67 -35.57
CA ASN A 55 23.26 9.17 -36.77
C ASN A 55 22.08 8.24 -36.48
N GLU A 56 21.75 7.96 -35.22
CA GLU A 56 20.61 7.13 -34.86
C GLU A 56 19.28 7.93 -34.93
N PRO A 57 18.15 7.27 -35.30
CA PRO A 57 16.86 7.92 -35.31
C PRO A 57 16.49 8.43 -33.90
N ASN A 58 15.97 9.64 -33.84
CA ASN A 58 15.64 10.31 -32.58
C ASN A 58 14.22 9.97 -32.10
N ASP A 59 13.67 8.83 -32.54
CA ASP A 59 12.37 8.36 -32.09
C ASP A 59 12.49 7.56 -30.79
N CYS A 60 12.03 8.16 -29.69
CA CYS A 60 12.05 7.55 -28.37
C CYS A 60 11.29 6.20 -28.30
N VAL A 61 10.26 6.01 -29.12
CA VAL A 61 9.47 4.77 -29.13
C VAL A 61 10.30 3.64 -29.77
N GLU A 62 10.97 3.93 -30.86
CA GLU A 62 11.85 2.97 -31.56
C GLU A 62 13.04 2.60 -30.70
N LEU A 63 13.71 3.60 -30.08
CA LEU A 63 14.84 3.40 -29.19
C LEU A 63 14.50 2.51 -27.97
N VAL A 64 13.31 2.70 -27.36
CA VAL A 64 12.86 1.88 -26.23
C VAL A 64 12.43 0.48 -26.67
N SER A 65 11.98 0.32 -27.91
CA SER A 65 11.52 -0.96 -28.47
C SER A 65 12.68 -1.90 -28.83
N ALA A 66 13.88 -1.39 -29.00
CA ALA A 66 15.08 -2.17 -29.36
C ALA A 66 15.54 -3.17 -28.28
N ASN A 67 15.04 -3.06 -27.03
CA ASN A 67 15.40 -3.92 -25.89
C ASN A 67 16.92 -3.97 -25.59
N ASP A 68 17.62 -2.88 -25.84
CA ASP A 68 19.09 -2.74 -25.66
C ASP A 68 19.45 -1.64 -24.65
N LEU A 69 18.53 -1.32 -23.75
CA LEU A 69 18.75 -0.32 -22.72
C LEU A 69 19.75 -0.80 -21.66
N ASN A 70 20.32 0.16 -20.96
CA ASN A 70 21.18 -0.07 -19.79
C ASN A 70 20.36 0.25 -18.53
N PHE A 71 20.14 -0.73 -17.68
CA PHE A 71 19.43 -0.55 -16.42
C PHE A 71 20.30 0.21 -15.43
N LEU A 72 19.80 1.36 -14.97
CA LEU A 72 20.55 2.21 -14.05
C LEU A 72 20.25 1.87 -12.57
N GLY A 73 19.02 1.48 -12.28
CA GLY A 73 18.61 1.15 -10.91
C GLY A 73 17.12 1.36 -10.65
N VAL A 74 16.80 1.21 -9.39
CA VAL A 74 15.43 1.38 -8.85
C VAL A 74 15.45 2.45 -7.76
N VAL A 75 14.45 3.32 -7.78
CA VAL A 75 14.11 4.17 -6.65
C VAL A 75 12.91 3.56 -5.94
N ALA A 76 13.06 3.34 -4.64
CA ALA A 76 11.97 2.92 -3.76
C ALA A 76 11.47 4.15 -2.99
N ILE A 77 10.16 4.37 -3.05
CA ILE A 77 9.50 5.55 -2.48
C ILE A 77 8.55 5.06 -1.38
N SER A 78 8.78 5.50 -0.16
CA SER A 78 7.86 5.28 0.96
C SER A 78 7.34 6.61 1.47
N ASP A 79 6.08 6.62 1.91
CA ASP A 79 5.52 7.72 2.67
C ASP A 79 5.74 7.41 4.16
N PRO A 80 6.58 8.16 4.87
CA PRO A 80 6.91 7.85 6.25
C PRO A 80 5.71 8.08 7.17
N ILE A 81 5.53 7.19 8.13
CA ILE A 81 4.56 7.40 9.19
C ILE A 81 4.98 8.60 10.03
N ARG A 82 4.01 9.47 10.33
CA ARG A 82 4.26 10.60 11.22
C ARG A 82 4.73 10.10 12.59
N PRO A 83 5.78 10.70 13.20
CA PRO A 83 6.40 10.20 14.42
C PRO A 83 5.46 10.13 15.65
N ASP A 84 4.39 10.93 15.65
CA ASP A 84 3.42 11.00 16.74
C ASP A 84 2.37 9.88 16.71
N VAL A 85 2.16 9.22 15.56
CA VAL A 85 1.10 8.22 15.37
C VAL A 85 1.26 6.97 16.23
N PRO A 86 2.44 6.33 16.34
CA PRO A 86 2.57 5.13 17.18
C PRO A 86 2.23 5.40 18.65
N ALA A 87 2.65 6.55 19.19
CA ALA A 87 2.33 6.95 20.55
C ALA A 87 0.83 7.22 20.75
N ALA A 88 0.16 7.81 19.76
CA ALA A 88 -1.28 8.03 19.80
C ALA A 88 -2.05 6.71 19.74
N VAL A 89 -1.65 5.76 18.90
CA VAL A 89 -2.23 4.42 18.82
C VAL A 89 -2.10 3.69 20.16
N ALA A 90 -0.92 3.70 20.78
CA ALA A 90 -0.70 3.09 22.09
C ALA A 90 -1.59 3.69 23.18
N LYS A 91 -1.79 5.02 23.17
CA LYS A 91 -2.70 5.70 24.11
C LYS A 91 -4.15 5.27 23.92
N CYS A 92 -4.61 5.16 22.68
CA CYS A 92 -5.97 4.69 22.39
C CYS A 92 -6.16 3.24 22.87
N GLN A 93 -5.21 2.36 22.58
CA GLN A 93 -5.25 0.96 23.02
C GLN A 93 -5.25 0.84 24.54
N SER A 94 -4.44 1.63 25.26
CA SER A 94 -4.41 1.64 26.73
C SER A 94 -5.71 2.18 27.35
N ALA A 95 -6.45 3.00 26.61
CA ALA A 95 -7.78 3.48 26.99
C ALA A 95 -8.91 2.50 26.61
N GLY A 96 -8.61 1.31 26.10
CA GLY A 96 -9.60 0.32 25.68
C GLY A 96 -10.28 0.65 24.33
N ILE A 97 -9.72 1.59 23.55
CA ILE A 97 -10.28 1.97 22.24
C ILE A 97 -9.72 1.01 21.19
N GLY A 98 -10.61 0.26 20.53
CA GLY A 98 -10.27 -0.58 19.39
C GLY A 98 -9.99 0.25 18.15
N ILE A 99 -8.78 0.13 17.59
CA ILE A 99 -8.39 0.84 16.36
C ILE A 99 -8.52 -0.09 15.16
N LYS A 100 -8.99 0.46 14.04
CA LYS A 100 -9.10 -0.26 12.77
C LYS A 100 -8.56 0.62 11.64
N ILE A 101 -7.72 0.03 10.78
CA ILE A 101 -7.26 0.66 9.53
C ILE A 101 -8.19 0.21 8.41
N VAL A 102 -8.76 1.18 7.69
CA VAL A 102 -9.61 0.93 6.52
C VAL A 102 -9.10 1.79 5.37
N THR A 103 -8.48 1.16 4.38
CA THR A 103 -7.77 1.87 3.31
C THR A 103 -8.03 1.26 1.93
N GLY A 104 -7.88 2.08 0.88
CA GLY A 104 -7.82 1.62 -0.49
C GLY A 104 -6.51 0.94 -0.89
N ASP A 105 -5.48 1.01 -0.04
CA ASP A 105 -4.16 0.44 -0.29
C ASP A 105 -4.16 -1.10 -0.38
N THR A 106 -3.04 -1.65 -0.84
CA THR A 106 -2.84 -3.10 -0.92
C THR A 106 -2.78 -3.75 0.47
N PRO A 107 -3.09 -5.06 0.59
CA PRO A 107 -2.95 -5.79 1.85
C PRO A 107 -1.56 -5.68 2.47
N GLY A 108 -0.50 -5.77 1.64
CA GLY A 108 0.89 -5.65 2.11
C GLY A 108 1.18 -4.27 2.71
N THR A 109 0.79 -3.21 1.99
CA THR A 109 0.94 -1.82 2.46
C THR A 109 0.20 -1.58 3.77
N ALA A 110 -1.08 -1.96 3.83
CA ALA A 110 -1.90 -1.76 5.01
C ALA A 110 -1.37 -2.52 6.24
N THR A 111 -0.89 -3.75 6.03
CA THR A 111 -0.32 -4.58 7.11
C THR A 111 1.00 -4.00 7.61
N GLU A 112 1.87 -3.53 6.71
CA GLU A 112 3.15 -2.94 7.09
C GLU A 112 2.95 -1.62 7.87
N ILE A 113 2.03 -0.76 7.42
CA ILE A 113 1.64 0.44 8.16
C ILE A 113 1.12 0.07 9.56
N ALA A 114 0.22 -0.91 9.64
CA ALA A 114 -0.32 -1.38 10.92
C ALA A 114 0.75 -1.92 11.86
N ARG A 115 1.76 -2.62 11.32
CA ARG A 115 2.91 -3.13 12.07
C ARG A 115 3.76 -1.98 12.63
N GLN A 116 4.08 -0.99 11.80
CA GLN A 116 4.91 0.15 12.21
C GLN A 116 4.27 1.03 13.28
N ILE A 117 2.93 1.14 13.28
CA ILE A 117 2.21 1.91 14.32
C ILE A 117 1.84 1.07 15.55
N GLY A 118 2.24 -0.21 15.62
CA GLY A 118 1.97 -1.09 16.76
C GLY A 118 0.53 -1.62 16.84
N LEU A 119 -0.23 -1.57 15.73
CA LEU A 119 -1.58 -2.14 15.66
C LEU A 119 -1.57 -3.62 15.26
N TRP A 120 -0.66 -4.04 14.39
CA TRP A 120 -0.49 -5.41 13.93
C TRP A 120 0.72 -6.08 14.59
N ASN A 121 0.49 -7.26 15.16
CA ASN A 121 1.54 -8.11 15.70
C ASN A 121 1.51 -9.48 15.00
N PRO A 122 2.55 -9.84 14.22
CA PRO A 122 2.57 -11.09 13.45
C PRO A 122 2.62 -12.36 14.33
N GLU A 123 2.94 -12.23 15.61
CA GLU A 123 2.97 -13.37 16.56
C GLU A 123 1.57 -13.72 17.10
N THR A 124 0.66 -12.75 17.16
CA THR A 124 -0.66 -12.91 17.78
C THR A 124 -1.82 -12.71 16.81
N ASP A 125 -1.64 -11.91 15.77
CA ASP A 125 -2.68 -11.61 14.80
C ASP A 125 -2.70 -12.63 13.65
N THR A 126 -3.89 -12.90 13.16
CA THR A 126 -4.15 -13.92 12.15
C THR A 126 -4.96 -13.33 10.98
N GLU A 127 -5.28 -14.16 9.98
CA GLU A 127 -6.17 -13.77 8.87
C GLU A 127 -7.59 -13.36 9.35
N ARG A 128 -7.98 -13.70 10.58
CA ARG A 128 -9.23 -13.21 11.18
C ARG A 128 -9.19 -11.70 11.40
N ASN A 129 -8.00 -11.15 11.68
CA ASN A 129 -7.81 -9.74 12.02
C ASN A 129 -7.61 -8.83 10.79
N ARG A 130 -7.51 -9.38 9.58
CA ARG A 130 -7.39 -8.61 8.34
C ARG A 130 -8.26 -9.18 7.24
N ILE A 131 -8.76 -8.29 6.34
CA ILE A 131 -9.62 -8.67 5.21
C ILE A 131 -9.45 -7.67 4.06
N THR A 132 -9.77 -8.09 2.84
CA THR A 132 -9.91 -7.16 1.72
C THR A 132 -11.36 -6.69 1.61
N GLY A 133 -11.59 -5.48 1.05
CA GLY A 133 -12.95 -4.98 0.80
C GLY A 133 -13.80 -5.93 -0.04
N VAL A 134 -13.20 -6.59 -1.05
CA VAL A 134 -13.90 -7.60 -1.86
C VAL A 134 -14.37 -8.76 -0.99
N ALA A 135 -13.47 -9.40 -0.26
CA ALA A 135 -13.81 -10.52 0.61
C ALA A 135 -14.83 -10.11 1.71
N PHE A 136 -14.71 -8.88 2.24
CA PHE A 136 -15.67 -8.35 3.21
C PHE A 136 -17.08 -8.16 2.60
N SER A 137 -17.15 -7.75 1.34
CA SER A 137 -18.45 -7.57 0.66
C SER A 137 -19.15 -8.88 0.32
N GLU A 138 -18.40 -9.99 0.23
CA GLU A 138 -18.92 -11.33 -0.02
C GLU A 138 -19.43 -12.03 1.24
N LEU A 139 -19.06 -11.57 2.44
CA LEU A 139 -19.59 -12.09 3.70
C LEU A 139 -21.08 -11.77 3.85
N SER A 140 -21.84 -12.73 4.34
CA SER A 140 -23.19 -12.46 4.88
C SER A 140 -23.10 -11.49 6.08
N ASP A 141 -24.21 -10.89 6.45
CA ASP A 141 -24.22 -9.97 7.61
C ASP A 141 -23.91 -10.71 8.91
N GLU A 142 -24.32 -11.96 9.05
CA GLU A 142 -24.03 -12.77 10.22
C GLU A 142 -22.52 -13.07 10.33
N GLU A 143 -21.87 -13.51 9.24
CA GLU A 143 -20.44 -13.75 9.20
C GLU A 143 -19.63 -12.46 9.45
N ALA A 144 -20.06 -11.37 8.86
CA ALA A 144 -19.41 -10.08 9.05
C ALA A 144 -19.57 -9.59 10.50
N LEU A 145 -20.75 -9.71 11.12
CA LEU A 145 -20.99 -9.39 12.52
C LEU A 145 -20.13 -10.22 13.49
N ASP A 146 -19.89 -11.50 13.18
CA ASP A 146 -19.02 -12.35 14.00
C ASP A 146 -17.55 -11.84 13.98
N ARG A 147 -17.14 -11.23 12.86
CA ARG A 147 -15.74 -10.87 12.59
C ARG A 147 -15.40 -9.41 12.91
N VAL A 148 -16.35 -8.46 12.81
CA VAL A 148 -16.03 -7.01 12.84
C VAL A 148 -15.32 -6.54 14.08
N MET A 149 -15.54 -7.16 15.23
CA MET A 149 -14.89 -6.75 16.47
C MET A 149 -13.39 -7.09 16.45
N ASP A 150 -13.02 -8.26 15.92
CA ASP A 150 -11.64 -8.75 15.84
C ASP A 150 -10.85 -8.12 14.70
N LEU A 151 -11.54 -7.56 13.70
CA LEU A 151 -10.91 -6.97 12.52
C LEU A 151 -10.07 -5.76 12.90
N LYS A 152 -8.81 -5.73 12.46
CA LYS A 152 -7.86 -4.62 12.62
C LYS A 152 -7.58 -3.91 11.31
N ILE A 153 -7.57 -4.63 10.18
CA ILE A 153 -7.17 -4.10 8.88
C ILE A 153 -8.19 -4.50 7.81
N MET A 154 -8.71 -3.50 7.10
CA MET A 154 -9.45 -3.70 5.85
C MET A 154 -8.72 -2.96 4.74
N SER A 155 -8.14 -3.73 3.80
CA SER A 155 -7.41 -3.23 2.63
C SER A 155 -8.28 -3.25 1.38
N ARG A 156 -7.94 -2.48 0.34
CA ARG A 156 -8.74 -2.36 -0.90
C ARG A 156 -10.22 -2.08 -0.62
N ALA A 157 -10.50 -1.34 0.44
CA ALA A 157 -11.84 -0.98 0.86
C ALA A 157 -12.44 0.11 -0.05
N ARG A 158 -13.67 -0.12 -0.47
CA ARG A 158 -14.50 0.89 -1.15
C ARG A 158 -15.26 1.74 -0.12
N PRO A 159 -15.77 2.90 -0.48
CA PRO A 159 -16.58 3.72 0.41
C PRO A 159 -17.77 2.97 1.05
N THR A 160 -18.41 2.09 0.29
CA THR A 160 -19.50 1.22 0.75
C THR A 160 -19.06 0.21 1.80
N ASP A 161 -17.86 -0.34 1.67
CA ASP A 161 -17.32 -1.30 2.63
C ASP A 161 -17.01 -0.61 3.97
N LYS A 162 -16.49 0.64 3.91
CA LYS A 162 -16.25 1.49 5.09
C LYS A 162 -17.55 1.79 5.84
N GLN A 163 -18.59 2.17 5.11
CA GLN A 163 -19.91 2.45 5.68
C GLN A 163 -20.50 1.18 6.32
N ARG A 164 -20.49 0.03 5.62
CA ARG A 164 -20.99 -1.25 6.15
C ARG A 164 -20.27 -1.64 7.44
N LEU A 165 -18.94 -1.48 7.50
CA LEU A 165 -18.18 -1.77 8.71
C LEU A 165 -18.65 -0.92 9.90
N VAL A 166 -18.86 0.38 9.70
CA VAL A 166 -19.38 1.27 10.74
C VAL A 166 -20.74 0.78 11.25
N GLN A 167 -21.66 0.46 10.34
CA GLN A 167 -22.99 -0.03 10.69
C GLN A 167 -22.95 -1.34 11.50
N LEU A 168 -22.13 -2.29 11.10
CA LEU A 168 -22.00 -3.58 11.79
C LEU A 168 -21.35 -3.43 13.17
N LEU A 169 -20.37 -2.53 13.32
CA LEU A 169 -19.80 -2.20 14.63
C LEU A 169 -20.84 -1.58 15.57
N GLN A 170 -21.69 -0.68 15.04
CA GLN A 170 -22.80 -0.07 15.79
C GLN A 170 -23.83 -1.12 16.20
N GLN A 171 -24.16 -2.09 15.33
CA GLN A 171 -25.06 -3.19 15.67
C GLN A 171 -24.50 -4.08 16.80
N LYS A 172 -23.17 -4.17 16.92
CA LYS A 172 -22.49 -4.81 18.07
C LYS A 172 -22.46 -3.94 19.35
N GLY A 173 -23.08 -2.75 19.31
CA GLY A 173 -23.12 -1.83 20.44
C GLY A 173 -21.87 -0.97 20.61
N ALA A 174 -20.97 -0.96 19.63
CA ALA A 174 -19.77 -0.11 19.68
C ALA A 174 -20.13 1.35 19.36
N VAL A 175 -19.47 2.27 20.08
CA VAL A 175 -19.44 3.70 19.69
C VAL A 175 -18.30 3.89 18.71
N VAL A 176 -18.62 4.31 17.49
CA VAL A 176 -17.66 4.37 16.39
C VAL A 176 -17.29 5.82 16.10
N ALA A 177 -15.99 6.08 16.11
CA ALA A 177 -15.40 7.30 15.58
C ALA A 177 -14.69 6.98 14.24
N VAL A 178 -14.86 7.84 13.24
CA VAL A 178 -14.21 7.73 11.94
C VAL A 178 -13.40 9.00 11.68
N THR A 179 -12.17 8.83 11.23
CA THR A 179 -11.34 9.93 10.71
C THR A 179 -11.15 9.75 9.22
N GLY A 180 -11.24 10.82 8.44
CA GLY A 180 -11.05 10.78 6.99
C GLY A 180 -10.66 12.13 6.44
N ASP A 181 -10.02 12.14 5.27
CA ASP A 181 -9.48 13.33 4.60
C ASP A 181 -10.12 13.59 3.23
N GLY A 182 -10.94 12.67 2.74
CA GLY A 182 -11.50 12.73 1.40
C GLY A 182 -12.99 12.47 1.30
N THR A 183 -13.54 12.78 0.15
CA THR A 183 -14.95 12.51 -0.21
C THR A 183 -15.29 11.01 -0.17
N ASN A 184 -14.30 10.14 -0.32
CA ASN A 184 -14.45 8.69 -0.24
C ASN A 184 -14.83 8.20 1.17
N ASP A 185 -14.55 8.99 2.20
CA ASP A 185 -14.86 8.66 3.59
C ASP A 185 -16.19 9.26 4.07
N ALA A 186 -16.77 10.16 3.29
CA ALA A 186 -18.00 10.88 3.67
C ALA A 186 -19.17 9.96 4.10
N PRO A 187 -19.46 8.82 3.42
CA PRO A 187 -20.51 7.93 3.86
C PRO A 187 -20.24 7.33 5.25
N ALA A 188 -19.00 6.94 5.54
CA ALA A 188 -18.63 6.39 6.84
C ALA A 188 -18.61 7.47 7.93
N LEU A 189 -18.07 8.67 7.63
CA LEU A 189 -18.06 9.82 8.52
C LEU A 189 -19.47 10.22 8.97
N ASN A 190 -20.41 10.25 8.03
CA ASN A 190 -21.80 10.62 8.31
C ASN A 190 -22.57 9.56 9.12
N HIS A 191 -22.19 8.29 9.03
CA HIS A 191 -22.83 7.20 9.78
C HIS A 191 -22.23 6.99 11.18
N ALA A 192 -21.01 7.41 11.41
CA ALA A 192 -20.34 7.27 12.70
C ALA A 192 -20.97 8.20 13.75
N GLN A 193 -20.91 7.80 15.03
CA GLN A 193 -21.31 8.69 16.12
C GLN A 193 -20.38 9.91 16.23
N VAL A 194 -19.10 9.73 15.85
CA VAL A 194 -18.12 10.83 15.80
C VAL A 194 -17.42 10.80 14.45
N GLY A 195 -17.71 11.76 13.59
CA GLY A 195 -17.01 11.97 12.33
C GLY A 195 -15.97 13.09 12.48
N LEU A 196 -14.70 12.81 12.18
CA LEU A 196 -13.59 13.76 12.24
C LEU A 196 -13.02 13.96 10.83
N SER A 197 -13.33 15.10 10.22
CA SER A 197 -12.74 15.48 8.93
C SER A 197 -11.40 16.18 9.16
N MET A 198 -10.36 15.76 8.45
CA MET A 198 -9.03 16.37 8.49
C MET A 198 -9.09 17.71 7.75
N GLY A 199 -8.84 18.83 8.43
CA GLY A 199 -8.98 20.19 7.89
C GLY A 199 -7.96 20.57 6.81
N THR A 200 -7.00 19.71 6.50
CA THR A 200 -6.00 19.87 5.43
C THR A 200 -6.22 18.89 4.29
N GLY A 201 -7.37 18.22 4.25
CA GLY A 201 -7.72 17.32 3.16
C GLY A 201 -7.75 18.08 1.83
N THR A 202 -6.97 17.63 0.87
CA THR A 202 -7.04 18.13 -0.49
C THR A 202 -8.37 17.71 -1.09
N SER A 203 -9.13 18.70 -1.46
CA SER A 203 -10.34 18.57 -2.28
C SER A 203 -10.04 17.93 -3.63
#